data_23c2ec008cd52a362622f1554d3b1b69
#
_entry.id   23c2ec008cd52a362622f1554d3b1b69
#
_cell.length_a   1.000
_cell.length_b   1.000
_cell.length_c   1.000
_cell.angle_alpha   90.00
_cell.angle_beta   90.00
_cell.angle_gamma   90.00
#
_symmetry.space_group_name_H-M   'P 1'
#
loop_
_entity.id
_entity.type
_entity.pdbx_description
1 polymer ?
#
loop_
_entity_poly.entity_id
_entity_poly.type
_entity_poly.pdbx_seq_one_letter_code
_entity_poly.pdbx_strand_id
1 'polypeptide(L)'
;MTIHSSAGRPAGAAFGIVPSSPGEAPTARCGASREVGPGCVVAGDPAGRRIILVHAASSESRAWTRLLRAVPAGQEWVAVPRPDPAPINGASRLRGGDPGVPAAALRPLLALRRSRKPLLIGCGSGVPVALRAVLDFPELVGGLLLIDPMTEEAVRPGVLRRIAARILPPVARDSAAELQAMAPTLDAVRVPVTLVQGKDMPDGFPGASFLEQRLTGCRNLTVVTVPGQQVLPAKHESAIRGALAALVASVERGGA
;
A
#
# COMPACT_ATOMS: atom_id res chain seq x y z
N MET A 1 10.99 -11.74 -10.53
CA MET A 1 9.70 -11.12 -10.20
C MET A 1 8.61 -12.03 -10.77
N THR A 2 7.81 -12.63 -9.91
CA THR A 2 6.70 -13.51 -10.31
C THR A 2 5.40 -12.80 -10.00
N ILE A 3 4.48 -12.74 -10.95
CA ILE A 3 3.17 -12.12 -10.80
C ILE A 3 2.12 -13.22 -10.83
N HIS A 4 1.30 -13.33 -9.79
CA HIS A 4 0.14 -14.19 -9.74
C HIS A 4 -1.13 -13.34 -9.69
N SER A 5 -2.09 -13.65 -10.56
CA SER A 5 -3.41 -13.01 -10.57
C SER A 5 -4.48 -14.05 -10.27
N SER A 6 -5.34 -13.79 -9.30
CA SER A 6 -6.53 -14.59 -9.03
C SER A 6 -7.77 -13.78 -9.39
N ALA A 7 -8.21 -13.90 -10.64
CA ALA A 7 -9.58 -13.59 -11.02
C ALA A 7 -10.34 -14.91 -11.03
N GLY A 8 -11.57 -14.97 -10.52
CA GLY A 8 -12.39 -16.17 -10.36
C GLY A 8 -12.14 -17.24 -11.44
N ARG A 9 -11.84 -18.47 -11.01
CA ARG A 9 -11.27 -19.57 -11.82
C ARG A 9 -11.86 -19.72 -13.22
N PRO A 10 -11.00 -19.78 -14.24
CA PRO A 10 -10.44 -21.05 -14.72
C PRO A 10 -8.90 -21.05 -14.75
N ALA A 11 -8.34 -22.25 -14.78
CA ALA A 11 -6.95 -22.57 -14.60
C ALA A 11 -6.03 -21.98 -15.68
N GLY A 12 -4.86 -21.47 -15.23
CA GLY A 12 -3.60 -21.54 -15.96
C GLY A 12 -3.40 -20.54 -17.11
N ALA A 13 -2.80 -19.40 -16.81
CA ALA A 13 -1.96 -18.69 -17.76
C ALA A 13 -0.83 -17.99 -17.01
N ALA A 14 0.37 -18.54 -17.12
CA ALA A 14 1.60 -17.84 -16.75
C ALA A 14 1.91 -16.81 -17.84
N PHE A 15 1.85 -15.53 -17.51
CA PHE A 15 2.31 -14.47 -18.42
C PHE A 15 3.80 -14.21 -18.19
N GLY A 16 4.62 -14.64 -19.15
CA GLY A 16 6.00 -14.22 -19.27
C GLY A 16 6.06 -12.76 -19.73
N ILE A 17 6.84 -11.95 -19.02
CA ILE A 17 7.13 -10.58 -19.46
C ILE A 17 8.20 -10.66 -20.55
N VAL A 18 7.86 -10.26 -21.76
CA VAL A 18 8.82 -9.96 -22.82
C VAL A 18 9.48 -8.61 -22.45
N PRO A 19 10.81 -8.50 -22.39
CA PRO A 19 11.45 -7.20 -22.18
C PRO A 19 11.26 -6.35 -23.42
N SER A 20 10.47 -5.29 -23.32
CA SER A 20 10.40 -4.24 -24.33
C SER A 20 11.71 -3.47 -24.30
N SER A 21 12.31 -3.26 -25.48
CA SER A 21 13.48 -2.41 -25.68
C SER A 21 13.28 -1.01 -25.08
N PRO A 22 14.33 -0.33 -24.60
CA PRO A 22 14.21 0.99 -24.03
C PRO A 22 13.93 2.01 -25.13
N GLY A 23 12.66 2.24 -25.42
CA GLY A 23 12.21 3.44 -26.09
C GLY A 23 12.29 4.59 -25.07
N GLU A 24 12.99 5.66 -25.42
CA GLU A 24 13.11 6.87 -24.61
C GLU A 24 11.74 7.37 -24.20
N ALA A 25 11.45 7.22 -22.90
CA ALA A 25 10.29 7.88 -22.30
C ALA A 25 10.51 9.40 -22.38
N PRO A 26 9.48 10.19 -22.75
CA PRO A 26 9.59 11.64 -22.72
C PRO A 26 9.98 12.06 -21.29
N THR A 27 11.11 12.73 -21.17
CA THR A 27 11.60 13.30 -19.91
C THR A 27 10.60 14.36 -19.46
N ALA A 28 9.62 13.92 -18.65
CA ALA A 28 8.76 14.84 -17.93
C ALA A 28 9.66 15.69 -17.04
N ARG A 29 9.62 17.01 -17.23
CA ARG A 29 10.33 17.98 -16.40
C ARG A 29 10.01 17.66 -14.96
N CYS A 30 11.04 17.37 -14.17
CA CYS A 30 10.96 17.13 -12.74
C CYS A 30 10.28 18.33 -12.09
N GLY A 31 8.96 18.25 -11.86
CA GLY A 31 8.24 19.23 -11.09
C GLY A 31 8.77 19.16 -9.66
N ALA A 32 9.22 20.30 -9.12
CA ALA A 32 9.71 20.37 -7.76
C ALA A 32 8.65 19.79 -6.81
N SER A 33 9.02 18.81 -6.00
CA SER A 33 8.15 18.31 -4.92
C SER A 33 7.91 19.44 -3.93
N ARG A 34 6.64 19.65 -3.56
CA ARG A 34 6.21 20.70 -2.64
C ARG A 34 5.74 20.10 -1.33
N GLU A 35 6.24 20.58 -0.23
CA GLU A 35 5.72 20.26 1.09
C GLU A 35 4.40 21.02 1.32
N VAL A 36 3.33 20.31 1.71
CA VAL A 36 1.95 20.87 1.84
C VAL A 36 1.47 20.82 3.31
N GLY A 37 2.30 20.33 4.20
CA GLY A 37 2.01 20.20 5.63
C GLY A 37 3.06 19.35 6.32
N PRO A 38 3.03 19.18 7.63
CA PRO A 38 4.05 18.43 8.37
C PRO A 38 4.25 17.03 7.77
N GLY A 39 5.37 16.84 7.05
CA GLY A 39 5.74 15.58 6.43
C GLY A 39 4.95 15.17 5.18
N CYS A 40 4.01 15.98 4.68
CA CYS A 40 3.29 15.73 3.44
C CYS A 40 4.07 16.29 2.24
N VAL A 41 4.33 15.44 1.26
CA VAL A 41 5.04 15.81 0.03
C VAL A 41 4.15 15.56 -1.17
N VAL A 42 4.01 16.56 -2.05
CA VAL A 42 3.25 16.46 -3.30
C VAL A 42 4.20 16.60 -4.48
N ALA A 43 4.06 15.73 -5.46
CA ALA A 43 4.86 15.75 -6.69
C ALA A 43 4.01 15.35 -7.90
N GLY A 44 4.43 15.79 -9.09
CA GLY A 44 3.77 15.45 -10.35
C GLY A 44 2.75 16.47 -10.83
N ASP A 45 1.81 16.02 -11.68
CA ASP A 45 0.81 16.86 -12.34
C ASP A 45 -0.44 17.05 -11.46
N PRO A 46 -0.76 18.30 -11.02
CA PRO A 46 -1.93 18.56 -10.21
C PRO A 46 -3.27 18.20 -10.88
N ALA A 47 -3.32 18.13 -12.20
CA ALA A 47 -4.50 17.70 -12.96
C ALA A 47 -4.57 16.18 -13.15
N GLY A 48 -3.49 15.47 -12.88
CA GLY A 48 -3.37 14.04 -13.07
C GLY A 48 -4.18 13.21 -12.07
N ARG A 49 -4.18 11.87 -12.30
CA ARG A 49 -4.74 10.94 -11.31
C ARG A 49 -3.98 11.03 -10.00
N ARG A 50 -4.68 11.21 -8.90
CA ARG A 50 -4.05 11.26 -7.59
C ARG A 50 -3.69 9.88 -7.08
N ILE A 51 -2.45 9.75 -6.61
CA ILE A 51 -1.90 8.59 -5.92
C ILE A 51 -1.54 9.03 -4.50
N ILE A 52 -2.22 8.50 -3.50
CA ILE A 52 -1.97 8.85 -2.09
C ILE A 52 -1.17 7.72 -1.47
N LEU A 53 0.03 8.02 -1.02
CA LEU A 53 0.93 7.08 -0.35
C LEU A 53 0.90 7.33 1.17
N VAL A 54 0.44 6.34 1.92
CA VAL A 54 0.48 6.33 3.38
C VAL A 54 1.66 5.48 3.82
N HIS A 55 2.62 6.11 4.50
CA HIS A 55 3.84 5.44 4.98
C HIS A 55 4.03 5.63 6.49
N ALA A 56 4.89 4.83 7.12
CA ALA A 56 5.22 4.98 8.53
C ALA A 56 5.88 6.34 8.81
N ALA A 57 5.56 6.92 9.99
CA ALA A 57 5.95 8.30 10.31
C ALA A 57 7.45 8.55 10.46
N SER A 58 8.25 7.53 10.79
CA SER A 58 9.54 7.77 11.46
C SER A 58 10.78 7.88 10.57
N SER A 59 10.79 7.37 9.34
CA SER A 59 12.03 7.41 8.53
C SER A 59 11.85 7.18 7.04
N GLU A 60 10.68 6.80 6.62
CA GLU A 60 10.44 6.25 5.29
C GLU A 60 10.19 7.34 4.22
N SER A 61 9.93 8.59 4.60
CA SER A 61 9.73 9.68 3.63
C SER A 61 10.94 9.85 2.70
N ARG A 62 12.16 9.68 3.22
CA ARG A 62 13.39 9.71 2.41
C ARG A 62 13.48 8.53 1.44
N ALA A 63 12.99 7.36 1.82
CA ALA A 63 12.98 6.18 0.96
C ALA A 63 12.08 6.39 -0.28
N TRP A 64 11.03 7.20 -0.15
CA TRP A 64 10.11 7.53 -1.23
C TRP A 64 10.54 8.70 -2.11
N THR A 65 11.56 9.46 -1.69
CA THR A 65 12.05 10.65 -2.42
C THR A 65 12.39 10.32 -3.86
N ARG A 66 12.96 9.15 -4.13
CA ARG A 66 13.33 8.71 -5.48
C ARG A 66 12.09 8.52 -6.36
N LEU A 67 11.06 7.84 -5.85
CA LEU A 67 9.77 7.66 -6.52
C LEU A 67 9.08 9.00 -6.77
N LEU A 68 9.09 9.91 -5.80
CA LEU A 68 8.48 11.23 -5.89
C LEU A 68 9.20 12.17 -6.87
N ARG A 69 10.51 11.98 -7.12
CA ARG A 69 11.27 12.78 -8.10
C ARG A 69 10.93 12.43 -9.55
N ALA A 70 10.38 11.26 -9.80
CA ALA A 70 10.11 10.77 -11.15
C ALA A 70 8.65 10.27 -11.26
N VAL A 71 7.71 11.12 -10.91
CA VAL A 71 6.27 10.82 -11.03
C VAL A 71 5.90 10.71 -12.52
N PRO A 72 5.20 9.65 -12.95
CA PRO A 72 4.74 9.51 -14.33
C PRO A 72 3.83 10.67 -14.76
N ALA A 73 3.86 11.01 -16.05
CA ALA A 73 2.97 12.02 -16.62
C ALA A 73 1.49 11.66 -16.37
N GLY A 74 0.66 12.66 -16.09
CA GLY A 74 -0.76 12.48 -15.79
C GLY A 74 -1.04 11.88 -14.40
N GLN A 75 -0.05 11.89 -13.50
CA GLN A 75 -0.21 11.48 -12.11
C GLN A 75 0.23 12.59 -11.15
N GLU A 76 -0.48 12.71 -10.04
CA GLU A 76 -0.08 13.50 -8.87
C GLU A 76 0.11 12.56 -7.68
N TRP A 77 1.29 12.55 -7.11
CA TRP A 77 1.60 11.74 -5.93
C TRP A 77 1.58 12.60 -4.68
N VAL A 78 0.85 12.13 -3.66
CA VAL A 78 0.75 12.77 -2.35
C VAL A 78 1.25 11.76 -1.33
N ALA A 79 2.47 11.93 -0.84
CA ALA A 79 2.99 11.13 0.26
C ALA A 79 2.59 11.77 1.58
N VAL A 80 1.88 11.01 2.40
CA VAL A 80 1.46 11.41 3.74
C VAL A 80 2.05 10.45 4.77
N PRO A 81 2.65 10.95 5.86
CA PRO A 81 3.02 10.09 6.96
C PRO A 81 1.74 9.49 7.55
N ARG A 82 1.82 8.26 8.06
CA ARG A 82 0.70 7.71 8.83
C ARG A 82 0.32 8.72 9.90
N PRO A 83 -0.93 9.20 9.92
CA PRO A 83 -1.39 10.05 10.99
C PRO A 83 -1.38 9.25 12.29
N ASP A 84 -0.47 9.55 13.19
CA ASP A 84 -0.53 8.99 14.54
C ASP A 84 -1.60 9.74 15.33
N PRO A 85 -2.48 9.05 16.08
CA PRO A 85 -3.38 9.74 16.98
C PRO A 85 -2.53 10.55 17.99
N ALA A 86 -2.78 11.85 18.06
CA ALA A 86 -2.11 12.71 19.00
C ALA A 86 -2.27 12.14 20.43
N PRO A 87 -1.23 12.16 21.27
CA PRO A 87 -1.34 11.68 22.64
C PRO A 87 -2.37 12.56 23.36
N ILE A 88 -3.53 12.00 23.68
CA ILE A 88 -4.53 12.65 24.52
C ILE A 88 -3.99 12.59 25.95
N ASN A 89 -3.60 13.75 26.50
CA ASN A 89 -3.22 13.95 27.91
C ASN A 89 -2.07 13.09 28.43
N GLY A 90 -0.95 12.99 27.72
CA GLY A 90 0.25 12.32 28.25
C GLY A 90 0.11 10.82 28.52
N ALA A 91 -1.03 10.23 28.22
CA ALA A 91 -1.22 8.79 28.27
C ALA A 91 -0.48 8.13 27.11
N SER A 92 0.43 7.26 27.45
CA SER A 92 1.17 6.37 26.56
C SER A 92 0.30 5.88 25.41
N ARG A 93 0.89 5.97 24.19
CA ARG A 93 0.40 5.42 22.93
C ARG A 93 -0.53 4.23 23.16
N LEU A 94 -1.78 4.36 22.77
CA LEU A 94 -2.74 3.26 22.78
C LEU A 94 -2.11 2.13 21.96
N ARG A 95 -1.83 1.02 22.60
CA ARG A 95 -1.38 -0.21 21.94
C ARG A 95 -2.49 -0.63 20.98
N GLY A 96 -2.20 -0.69 19.70
CA GLY A 96 -3.17 -1.08 18.68
C GLY A 96 -4.27 -0.02 18.50
N GLY A 97 -3.91 1.19 18.03
CA GLY A 97 -4.88 2.24 17.71
C GLY A 97 -5.84 1.80 16.61
N ASP A 98 -7.12 2.17 16.72
CA ASP A 98 -8.09 1.97 15.64
C ASP A 98 -7.59 2.68 14.36
N PRO A 99 -7.37 1.98 13.24
CA PRO A 99 -6.95 2.58 11.98
C PRO A 99 -8.00 3.55 11.40
N GLY A 100 -9.20 3.60 11.97
CA GLY A 100 -10.28 4.48 11.55
C GLY A 100 -9.95 5.96 11.71
N VAL A 101 -9.26 6.35 12.78
CA VAL A 101 -8.88 7.77 12.98
C VAL A 101 -7.89 8.24 11.89
N PRO A 102 -6.76 7.53 11.65
CA PRO A 102 -5.88 7.86 10.53
C PRO A 102 -6.55 7.78 9.15
N ALA A 103 -7.45 6.83 8.94
CA ALA A 103 -8.20 6.70 7.69
C ALA A 103 -9.14 7.90 7.47
N ALA A 104 -9.84 8.35 8.51
CA ALA A 104 -10.70 9.53 8.45
C ALA A 104 -9.91 10.80 8.07
N ALA A 105 -8.65 10.92 8.51
CA ALA A 105 -7.78 12.04 8.14
C ALA A 105 -7.44 12.07 6.65
N LEU A 106 -7.55 10.95 5.92
CA LEU A 106 -7.36 10.91 4.47
C LEU A 106 -8.57 11.42 3.68
N ARG A 107 -9.76 11.49 4.29
CA ARG A 107 -11.00 11.85 3.61
C ARG A 107 -10.92 13.15 2.80
N PRO A 108 -10.33 14.26 3.28
CA PRO A 108 -10.20 15.48 2.49
C PRO A 108 -9.38 15.28 1.21
N LEU A 109 -8.34 14.45 1.25
CA LEU A 109 -7.51 14.14 0.08
C LEU A 109 -8.24 13.24 -0.92
N LEU A 110 -9.06 12.31 -0.43
CA LEU A 110 -9.87 11.40 -1.24
C LEU A 110 -11.05 12.11 -1.90
N ALA A 111 -11.70 13.05 -1.19
CA ALA A 111 -12.91 13.74 -1.64
C ALA A 111 -12.64 14.87 -2.64
N LEU A 112 -11.40 15.26 -2.89
CA LEU A 112 -11.08 16.25 -3.91
C LEU A 112 -11.59 15.78 -5.27
N ARG A 113 -12.56 16.50 -5.83
CA ARG A 113 -13.19 16.17 -7.11
C ARG A 113 -12.15 16.18 -8.23
N ARG A 114 -11.99 15.01 -8.85
CA ARG A 114 -11.16 14.78 -10.03
C ARG A 114 -11.91 13.90 -11.01
N SER A 115 -11.48 13.91 -12.26
CA SER A 115 -12.06 13.05 -13.31
C SER A 115 -11.92 11.55 -13.02
N ARG A 116 -10.92 11.18 -12.20
CA ARG A 116 -10.61 9.78 -11.85
C ARG A 116 -10.48 9.64 -10.34
N LYS A 117 -11.02 8.53 -9.80
CA LYS A 117 -10.85 8.20 -8.38
C LYS A 117 -9.37 8.04 -8.04
N PRO A 118 -8.91 8.55 -6.87
CA PRO A 118 -7.55 8.34 -6.41
C PRO A 118 -7.25 6.87 -6.14
N LEU A 119 -5.96 6.52 -6.23
CA LEU A 119 -5.46 5.23 -5.76
C LEU A 119 -4.74 5.43 -4.44
N LEU A 120 -4.85 4.44 -3.55
CA LEU A 120 -4.12 4.43 -2.28
C LEU A 120 -2.95 3.45 -2.35
N ILE A 121 -1.81 3.88 -1.83
CA ILE A 121 -0.67 3.02 -1.54
C ILE A 121 -0.53 2.96 -0.02
N GLY A 122 -0.65 1.78 0.57
CA GLY A 122 -0.31 1.52 1.96
C GLY A 122 1.02 0.79 2.03
N CYS A 123 1.98 1.29 2.83
CA CYS A 123 3.27 0.64 3.01
C CYS A 123 3.52 0.33 4.49
N GLY A 124 3.84 -0.91 4.79
CA GLY A 124 4.08 -1.38 6.16
C GLY A 124 2.92 -1.02 7.10
N SER A 125 3.17 -0.15 8.07
CA SER A 125 2.14 0.33 9.01
C SER A 125 1.06 1.22 8.37
N GLY A 126 1.23 1.65 7.12
CA GLY A 126 0.20 2.34 6.34
C GLY A 126 -0.83 1.40 5.71
N VAL A 127 -0.59 0.09 5.68
CA VAL A 127 -1.50 -0.90 5.08
C VAL A 127 -2.86 -0.94 5.77
N PRO A 128 -2.99 -1.07 7.10
CA PRO A 128 -4.28 -1.04 7.78
C PRO A 128 -5.04 0.26 7.53
N VAL A 129 -4.34 1.40 7.49
CA VAL A 129 -4.95 2.72 7.24
C VAL A 129 -5.53 2.79 5.83
N ALA A 130 -4.80 2.30 4.82
CA ALA A 130 -5.28 2.28 3.44
C ALA A 130 -6.49 1.35 3.26
N LEU A 131 -6.46 0.16 3.87
CA LEU A 131 -7.59 -0.77 3.88
C LEU A 131 -8.82 -0.19 4.59
N ARG A 132 -8.61 0.42 5.75
CA ARG A 132 -9.69 1.06 6.50
C ARG A 132 -10.30 2.22 5.71
N ALA A 133 -9.49 3.02 5.04
CA ALA A 133 -10.01 4.12 4.20
C ALA A 133 -10.89 3.61 3.04
N VAL A 134 -10.59 2.45 2.45
CA VAL A 134 -11.46 1.84 1.43
C VAL A 134 -12.75 1.30 2.02
N LEU A 135 -12.70 0.73 3.22
CA LEU A 135 -13.91 0.24 3.90
C LEU A 135 -14.83 1.38 4.33
N ASP A 136 -14.26 2.50 4.80
CA ASP A 136 -15.03 3.66 5.27
C ASP A 136 -15.51 4.56 4.10
N PHE A 137 -14.77 4.61 2.99
CA PHE A 137 -15.03 5.50 1.85
C PHE A 137 -14.92 4.75 0.50
N PRO A 138 -15.68 3.67 0.29
CA PRO A 138 -15.54 2.80 -0.90
C PRO A 138 -15.83 3.53 -2.21
N GLU A 139 -16.65 4.58 -2.16
CA GLU A 139 -17.00 5.39 -3.32
C GLU A 139 -15.88 6.36 -3.73
N LEU A 140 -14.94 6.67 -2.83
CA LEU A 140 -13.88 7.66 -3.06
C LEU A 140 -12.58 7.03 -3.56
N VAL A 141 -12.37 5.72 -3.43
CA VAL A 141 -11.12 5.05 -3.80
C VAL A 141 -11.29 4.21 -5.06
N GLY A 142 -10.33 4.29 -5.98
CA GLY A 142 -10.34 3.54 -7.22
C GLY A 142 -9.61 2.19 -7.15
N GLY A 143 -8.62 2.06 -6.29
CA GLY A 143 -7.81 0.84 -6.13
C GLY A 143 -6.75 0.95 -5.05
N LEU A 144 -6.17 -0.18 -4.66
CA LEU A 144 -5.18 -0.31 -3.61
C LEU A 144 -3.88 -0.94 -4.10
N LEU A 145 -2.76 -0.36 -3.71
CA LEU A 145 -1.44 -1.00 -3.75
C LEU A 145 -0.96 -1.16 -2.30
N LEU A 146 -0.77 -2.38 -1.85
CA LEU A 146 -0.36 -2.70 -0.48
C LEU A 146 1.03 -3.31 -0.49
N ILE A 147 1.96 -2.67 0.20
CA ILE A 147 3.39 -3.02 0.20
C ILE A 147 3.78 -3.51 1.58
N ASP A 148 4.36 -4.70 1.64
CA ASP A 148 4.78 -5.38 2.87
C ASP A 148 3.68 -5.36 3.95
N PRO A 149 2.51 -5.94 3.70
CA PRO A 149 1.49 -6.11 4.73
C PRO A 149 2.05 -6.98 5.85
N MET A 150 1.88 -6.56 7.09
CA MET A 150 2.38 -7.27 8.26
C MET A 150 1.23 -7.86 9.06
N THR A 151 1.34 -9.15 9.43
CA THR A 151 0.36 -9.85 10.28
C THR A 151 1.07 -10.60 11.40
N GLU A 152 0.36 -10.83 12.51
CA GLU A 152 0.87 -11.66 13.61
C GLU A 152 0.58 -13.17 13.43
N GLU A 153 -0.19 -13.56 12.43
CA GLU A 153 -0.78 -14.90 12.32
C GLU A 153 0.23 -16.02 12.15
N ALA A 154 1.44 -15.69 11.89
CA ALA A 154 2.46 -16.66 11.53
C ALA A 154 3.45 -16.99 12.63
N VAL A 155 3.32 -16.45 13.79
CA VAL A 155 4.16 -16.90 14.89
C VAL A 155 3.49 -18.09 15.56
N ARG A 156 4.01 -19.32 15.30
CA ARG A 156 3.59 -20.55 15.98
C ARG A 156 3.41 -20.31 17.48
N PRO A 157 2.35 -20.85 18.11
CA PRO A 157 2.14 -20.68 19.55
C PRO A 157 3.37 -21.20 20.31
N GLY A 158 3.89 -20.40 21.24
CA GLY A 158 5.00 -20.80 22.10
C GLY A 158 6.11 -19.75 22.26
N VAL A 159 7.31 -20.21 22.57
CA VAL A 159 8.50 -19.39 22.86
C VAL A 159 8.88 -18.49 21.67
N LEU A 160 8.73 -18.97 20.43
CA LEU A 160 9.02 -18.22 19.21
C LEU A 160 8.17 -16.95 19.07
N ARG A 161 6.89 -16.97 19.48
CA ARG A 161 6.04 -15.78 19.51
C ARG A 161 6.59 -14.70 20.44
N ARG A 162 7.10 -15.09 21.60
CA ARG A 162 7.69 -14.15 22.57
C ARG A 162 8.99 -13.54 22.05
N ILE A 163 9.78 -14.29 21.29
CA ILE A 163 11.03 -13.81 20.69
C ILE A 163 10.73 -12.88 19.53
N ALA A 164 9.84 -13.24 18.60
CA ALA A 164 9.44 -12.40 17.49
C ALA A 164 8.77 -11.09 17.95
N ALA A 165 7.94 -11.15 18.99
CA ALA A 165 7.34 -9.96 19.61
C ALA A 165 8.37 -9.02 20.29
N ARG A 166 9.58 -9.50 20.60
CA ARG A 166 10.67 -8.65 21.12
C ARG A 166 11.54 -8.06 20.01
N ILE A 167 11.60 -8.70 18.84
CA ILE A 167 12.42 -8.30 17.71
C ILE A 167 11.71 -7.26 16.83
N LEU A 168 10.37 -7.35 16.70
CA LEU A 168 9.59 -6.42 15.92
C LEU A 168 9.50 -5.04 16.59
N PRO A 169 9.70 -3.94 15.83
CA PRO A 169 9.43 -2.60 16.33
C PRO A 169 7.96 -2.47 16.82
N PRO A 170 7.68 -1.68 17.86
CA PRO A 170 6.32 -1.48 18.38
C PRO A 170 5.30 -1.13 17.29
N VAL A 171 5.65 -0.22 16.37
CA VAL A 171 4.79 0.21 15.25
C VAL A 171 4.40 -0.96 14.33
N ALA A 172 5.31 -1.91 14.11
CA ALA A 172 5.03 -3.08 13.28
C ALA A 172 4.05 -4.04 13.95
N ARG A 173 4.16 -4.21 15.28
CA ARG A 173 3.24 -5.04 16.08
C ARG A 173 1.83 -4.44 16.12
N ASP A 174 1.74 -3.13 16.35
CA ASP A 174 0.46 -2.43 16.39
C ASP A 174 -0.25 -2.53 15.03
N SER A 175 0.49 -2.36 13.94
CA SER A 175 -0.01 -2.50 12.57
C SER A 175 -0.50 -3.92 12.24
N ALA A 176 0.22 -4.93 12.71
CA ALA A 176 -0.19 -6.33 12.52
C ALA A 176 -1.49 -6.65 13.29
N ALA A 177 -1.61 -6.16 14.53
CA ALA A 177 -2.81 -6.32 15.34
C ALA A 177 -4.02 -5.59 14.73
N GLU A 178 -3.82 -4.37 14.21
CA GLU A 178 -4.86 -3.62 13.48
C GLU A 178 -5.37 -4.38 12.25
N LEU A 179 -4.44 -4.93 11.45
CA LEU A 179 -4.80 -5.71 10.27
C LEU A 179 -5.57 -6.97 10.64
N GLN A 180 -5.16 -7.65 11.71
CA GLN A 180 -5.85 -8.83 12.24
C GLN A 180 -7.26 -8.50 12.74
N ALA A 181 -7.44 -7.38 13.43
CA ALA A 181 -8.74 -6.92 13.90
C ALA A 181 -9.70 -6.61 12.75
N MET A 182 -9.19 -6.19 11.59
CA MET A 182 -9.99 -5.92 10.38
C MET A 182 -10.37 -7.19 9.60
N ALA A 183 -9.81 -8.35 9.92
CA ALA A 183 -10.02 -9.59 9.17
C ALA A 183 -11.48 -9.90 8.83
N PRO A 184 -12.47 -9.73 9.75
CA PRO A 184 -13.88 -10.02 9.47
C PRO A 184 -14.54 -9.11 8.43
N THR A 185 -13.92 -7.97 8.10
CA THR A 185 -14.51 -6.95 7.20
C THR A 185 -13.78 -6.84 5.85
N LEU A 186 -12.67 -7.53 5.68
CA LEU A 186 -11.84 -7.41 4.47
C LEU A 186 -12.51 -7.96 3.21
N ASP A 187 -13.46 -8.87 3.36
CA ASP A 187 -14.29 -9.37 2.26
C ASP A 187 -15.20 -8.28 1.65
N ALA A 188 -15.43 -7.17 2.35
CA ALA A 188 -16.18 -6.03 1.83
C ALA A 188 -15.38 -5.13 0.87
N VAL A 189 -14.08 -5.32 0.73
CA VAL A 189 -13.25 -4.58 -0.23
C VAL A 189 -13.64 -4.97 -1.66
N ARG A 190 -14.05 -3.99 -2.49
CA ARG A 190 -14.54 -4.20 -3.87
C ARG A 190 -13.64 -3.64 -4.96
N VAL A 191 -12.65 -2.84 -4.59
CA VAL A 191 -11.72 -2.25 -5.55
C VAL A 191 -10.63 -3.25 -5.98
N PRO A 192 -9.98 -3.05 -7.13
CA PRO A 192 -8.78 -3.81 -7.47
C PRO A 192 -7.67 -3.60 -6.45
N VAL A 193 -6.98 -4.69 -6.09
CA VAL A 193 -5.88 -4.69 -5.11
C VAL A 193 -4.63 -5.32 -5.71
N THR A 194 -3.50 -4.67 -5.53
CA THR A 194 -2.18 -5.24 -5.83
C THR A 194 -1.38 -5.33 -4.53
N LEU A 195 -0.87 -6.51 -4.22
CA LEU A 195 0.02 -6.76 -3.10
C LEU A 195 1.46 -6.82 -3.60
N VAL A 196 2.39 -6.19 -2.89
CA VAL A 196 3.84 -6.32 -3.15
C VAL A 196 4.51 -6.76 -1.86
N GLN A 197 5.26 -7.85 -1.91
CA GLN A 197 5.97 -8.38 -0.75
C GLN A 197 7.34 -8.96 -1.11
N GLY A 198 8.22 -9.09 -0.12
CA GLY A 198 9.47 -9.80 -0.24
C GLY A 198 9.23 -11.31 -0.41
N LYS A 199 10.01 -11.96 -1.31
CA LYS A 199 9.92 -13.40 -1.55
C LYS A 199 10.44 -14.22 -0.36
N ASP A 200 11.46 -13.70 0.32
CA ASP A 200 12.19 -14.41 1.38
C ASP A 200 11.68 -13.98 2.77
N MET A 201 10.40 -13.60 2.87
CA MET A 201 9.78 -13.33 4.16
C MET A 201 9.87 -14.58 5.05
N PRO A 202 10.32 -14.45 6.30
CA PRO A 202 10.34 -15.58 7.22
C PRO A 202 8.96 -16.24 7.33
N ASP A 203 8.96 -17.58 7.39
CA ASP A 203 7.76 -18.34 7.76
C ASP A 203 7.23 -17.77 9.06
N GLY A 204 6.11 -17.12 9.02
CA GLY A 204 5.62 -16.48 10.20
C GLY A 204 5.08 -15.04 9.98
N PHE A 205 5.27 -14.46 8.80
CA PHE A 205 4.75 -13.14 8.44
C PHE A 205 4.06 -13.14 7.06
N PRO A 206 3.10 -14.05 6.79
CA PRO A 206 2.47 -14.17 5.48
C PRO A 206 1.41 -13.08 5.26
N GLY A 207 1.81 -11.81 5.38
CA GLY A 207 0.87 -10.70 5.24
C GLY A 207 0.11 -10.72 3.93
N ALA A 208 0.77 -11.07 2.81
CA ALA A 208 0.07 -11.20 1.54
C ALA A 208 -0.86 -12.41 1.53
N SER A 209 -0.43 -13.58 1.98
CA SER A 209 -1.30 -14.78 2.05
C SER A 209 -2.49 -14.58 2.97
N PHE A 210 -2.32 -13.86 4.08
CA PHE A 210 -3.42 -13.45 4.95
C PHE A 210 -4.45 -12.60 4.20
N LEU A 211 -3.98 -11.60 3.45
CA LEU A 211 -4.85 -10.73 2.67
C LEU A 211 -5.49 -11.45 1.48
N GLU A 212 -4.76 -12.33 0.79
CA GLU A 212 -5.30 -13.15 -0.30
C GLU A 212 -6.50 -13.99 0.13
N GLN A 213 -6.45 -14.57 1.33
CA GLN A 213 -7.53 -15.37 1.88
C GLN A 213 -8.77 -14.55 2.29
N ARG A 214 -8.62 -13.27 2.57
CA ARG A 214 -9.68 -12.41 3.12
C ARG A 214 -10.24 -11.38 2.16
N LEU A 215 -9.46 -10.95 1.17
CA LEU A 215 -9.91 -10.00 0.14
C LEU A 215 -10.75 -10.68 -0.96
N THR A 216 -11.66 -11.56 -0.55
CA THR A 216 -12.47 -12.38 -1.46
C THR A 216 -13.46 -11.56 -2.29
N GLY A 217 -13.83 -10.38 -1.82
CA GLY A 217 -14.74 -9.48 -2.51
C GLY A 217 -14.08 -8.55 -3.51
N CYS A 218 -12.76 -8.47 -3.57
CA CYS A 218 -12.08 -7.54 -4.47
C CYS A 218 -12.28 -7.97 -5.94
N ARG A 219 -12.38 -6.98 -6.84
CA ARG A 219 -12.63 -7.22 -8.27
C ARG A 219 -11.46 -7.90 -8.97
N ASN A 220 -10.26 -7.61 -8.54
CA ASN A 220 -9.02 -8.19 -9.05
C ASN A 220 -7.95 -8.11 -7.97
N LEU A 221 -7.34 -9.25 -7.67
CA LEU A 221 -6.22 -9.35 -6.73
C LEU A 221 -4.98 -9.82 -7.48
N THR A 222 -3.91 -9.04 -7.39
CA THR A 222 -2.62 -9.35 -7.98
C THR A 222 -1.55 -9.37 -6.91
N VAL A 223 -0.70 -10.40 -6.88
CA VAL A 223 0.44 -10.47 -5.97
C VAL A 223 1.74 -10.38 -6.76
N VAL A 224 2.61 -9.50 -6.31
CA VAL A 224 3.94 -9.26 -6.86
C VAL A 224 4.97 -9.58 -5.79
N THR A 225 5.87 -10.50 -6.07
CA THR A 225 6.97 -10.82 -5.17
C THR A 225 8.28 -10.21 -5.69
N VAL A 226 9.09 -9.67 -4.78
CA VAL A 226 10.41 -9.13 -5.06
C VAL A 226 11.48 -9.91 -4.27
N PRO A 227 12.73 -9.97 -4.74
CA PRO A 227 13.80 -10.62 -3.98
C PRO A 227 14.05 -9.95 -2.63
N GLY A 228 14.32 -10.74 -1.59
CA GLY A 228 14.59 -10.28 -0.23
C GLY A 228 13.40 -10.42 0.71
N GLN A 229 13.65 -10.13 1.99
CA GLN A 229 12.65 -10.26 3.04
C GLN A 229 11.69 -9.08 3.13
N GLN A 230 12.09 -7.91 2.63
CA GLN A 230 11.35 -6.66 2.75
C GLN A 230 11.41 -5.87 1.45
N VAL A 231 10.32 -5.18 1.12
CA VAL A 231 10.26 -4.26 -0.01
C VAL A 231 10.86 -2.91 0.40
N LEU A 232 12.05 -2.63 -0.11
CA LEU A 232 12.71 -1.34 0.10
C LEU A 232 12.44 -0.43 -1.10
N PRO A 233 11.75 0.71 -0.94
CA PRO A 233 11.36 1.57 -2.06
C PRO A 233 12.53 1.99 -2.95
N ALA A 234 13.69 2.29 -2.36
CA ALA A 234 14.89 2.69 -3.10
C ALA A 234 15.51 1.53 -3.91
N LYS A 235 15.37 0.27 -3.46
CA LYS A 235 15.93 -0.92 -4.12
C LYS A 235 14.95 -1.53 -5.12
N HIS A 236 13.65 -1.48 -4.80
CA HIS A 236 12.59 -2.13 -5.57
C HIS A 236 11.71 -1.13 -6.34
N GLU A 237 12.25 0.06 -6.66
CA GLU A 237 11.52 1.13 -7.35
C GLU A 237 10.82 0.65 -8.62
N SER A 238 11.53 -0.09 -9.49
CA SER A 238 10.98 -0.62 -10.74
C SER A 238 9.80 -1.56 -10.50
N ALA A 239 9.88 -2.42 -9.48
CA ALA A 239 8.80 -3.35 -9.14
C ALA A 239 7.56 -2.61 -8.61
N ILE A 240 7.75 -1.59 -7.76
CA ILE A 240 6.67 -0.76 -7.24
C ILE A 240 5.99 0.02 -8.37
N ARG A 241 6.76 0.61 -9.29
CA ARG A 241 6.22 1.31 -10.47
C ARG A 241 5.45 0.36 -11.38
N GLY A 242 5.99 -0.83 -11.64
CA GLY A 242 5.32 -1.86 -12.44
C GLY A 242 4.01 -2.33 -11.80
N ALA A 243 4.02 -2.56 -10.49
CA ALA A 243 2.82 -2.93 -9.73
C ALA A 243 1.75 -1.83 -9.75
N LEU A 244 2.15 -0.56 -9.60
CA LEU A 244 1.23 0.57 -9.70
C LEU A 244 0.67 0.73 -11.13
N ALA A 245 1.49 0.58 -12.16
CA ALA A 245 1.04 0.65 -13.55
C ALA A 245 0.02 -0.45 -13.86
N ALA A 246 0.25 -1.68 -13.38
CA ALA A 246 -0.69 -2.78 -13.51
C ALA A 246 -2.01 -2.51 -12.77
N LEU A 247 -1.96 -1.91 -11.58
CA LEU A 247 -3.15 -1.49 -10.85
C LEU A 247 -3.92 -0.41 -11.61
N VAL A 248 -3.24 0.62 -12.13
CA VAL A 248 -3.87 1.67 -12.94
C VAL A 248 -4.61 1.06 -14.12
N ALA A 249 -3.97 0.17 -14.88
CA ALA A 249 -4.58 -0.52 -16.01
C ALA A 249 -5.78 -1.40 -15.60
N SER A 250 -5.71 -2.04 -14.43
CA SER A 250 -6.83 -2.85 -13.90
C SER A 250 -8.04 -1.99 -13.56
N VAL A 251 -7.82 -0.82 -12.94
CA VAL A 251 -8.87 0.13 -12.58
C VAL A 251 -9.53 0.72 -13.83
N GLU A 252 -8.75 1.01 -14.87
CA GLU A 252 -9.27 1.56 -16.14
C GLU A 252 -10.13 0.56 -16.89
N ARG A 253 -9.76 -0.72 -16.90
CA ARG A 253 -10.59 -1.79 -17.48
C ARG A 253 -11.88 -2.06 -16.72
N GLY A 254 -11.90 -1.85 -15.41
CA GLY A 254 -13.08 -2.09 -14.58
C GLY A 254 -14.05 -0.91 -14.46
N GLY A 255 -13.70 0.24 -15.03
CA GLY A 255 -14.49 1.47 -15.03
C GLY A 255 -15.20 1.78 -16.36
N ALA A 256 -15.07 0.88 -17.34
CA ALA A 256 -15.76 0.97 -18.64
C ALA A 256 -17.12 0.26 -18.58
#